data_e476289fee00b1270814e65c4c78667b
#
_entry.id   e476289fee00b1270814e65c4c78667b
#
_cell.length_a   1.000
_cell.length_b   1.000
_cell.length_c   1.000
_cell.angle_alpha   90.00
_cell.angle_beta   90.00
_cell.angle_gamma   90.00
#
_symmetry.space_group_name_H-M   'P 1'
#
loop_
_entity.id
_entity.type
_entity.pdbx_description
1 polymer ?
#
loop_
_entity_poly.entity_id
_entity_poly.type
_entity_poly.pdbx_seq_one_letter_code
_entity_poly.pdbx_strand_id
1 'polypeptide(L)'
;MPQAKLILQDGSEFEGFTFGSEGATSGEVVFNTGMVGYPETMTDPSYRGQILVLTYPLIGNYGVPDDSGADNLFKNFESDRIQIQGLIVSEACENFSHWSAKQSLSTWMKQHNIPGISGIDTRALTKKLRSSGTMLGKIVIDGLPREMQLGGNSAFSGIISQGVDFDDPNARNLSAEVSVREP
;
A
#
# COMPACT_ATOMS: atom_id res chain seq x y z
N MET A 1 -6.77 -16.16 5.78
CA MET A 1 -6.07 -15.19 4.92
C MET A 1 -4.88 -15.90 4.31
N PRO A 2 -4.62 -15.78 3.01
CA PRO A 2 -3.43 -16.36 2.39
C PRO A 2 -2.14 -15.80 3.00
N GLN A 3 -1.07 -16.61 3.02
CA GLN A 3 0.25 -16.13 3.45
C GLN A 3 0.85 -15.20 2.41
N ALA A 4 1.56 -14.19 2.88
CA ALA A 4 2.28 -13.24 2.06
C ALA A 4 3.64 -12.94 2.67
N LYS A 5 4.55 -12.44 1.84
CA LYS A 5 5.89 -12.02 2.25
C LYS A 5 6.20 -10.62 1.72
N LEU A 6 6.80 -9.82 2.58
CA LEU A 6 7.55 -8.66 2.14
C LEU A 6 9.00 -9.10 1.94
N ILE A 7 9.53 -8.89 0.74
CA ILE A 7 10.93 -9.14 0.40
C ILE A 7 11.60 -7.80 0.11
N LEU A 8 12.65 -7.48 0.85
CA LEU A 8 13.43 -6.25 0.63
C LEU A 8 14.59 -6.51 -0.33
N GLN A 9 15.10 -5.44 -0.93
CA GLN A 9 16.21 -5.47 -1.88
C GLN A 9 17.49 -6.10 -1.32
N ASP A 10 17.72 -6.02 -0.01
CA ASP A 10 18.86 -6.64 0.67
C ASP A 10 18.66 -8.13 0.98
N GLY A 11 17.56 -8.73 0.53
CA GLY A 11 17.21 -10.13 0.76
C GLY A 11 16.51 -10.41 2.08
N SER A 12 16.22 -9.41 2.90
CA SER A 12 15.43 -9.61 4.13
C SER A 12 13.99 -9.93 3.80
N GLU A 13 13.41 -10.90 4.50
CA GLU A 13 12.03 -11.32 4.36
C GLU A 13 11.25 -11.11 5.65
N PHE A 14 10.01 -10.68 5.53
CA PHE A 14 9.04 -10.57 6.61
C PHE A 14 7.78 -11.31 6.20
N GLU A 15 7.37 -12.28 6.99
CA GLU A 15 6.19 -13.11 6.73
C GLU A 15 4.95 -12.51 7.40
N GLY A 16 3.80 -12.64 6.72
CA GLY A 16 2.52 -12.15 7.21
C GLY A 16 1.35 -12.71 6.43
N PHE A 17 0.23 -12.02 6.47
CA PHE A 17 -1.03 -12.43 5.84
C PHE A 17 -1.55 -11.32 4.94
N THR A 18 -2.14 -11.70 3.80
CA THR A 18 -2.72 -10.72 2.88
C THR A 18 -3.96 -10.07 3.47
N PHE A 19 -4.16 -8.79 3.19
CA PHE A 19 -5.43 -8.08 3.28
C PHE A 19 -5.53 -7.08 2.12
N GLY A 20 -6.73 -6.54 1.86
CA GLY A 20 -6.90 -5.72 0.66
C GLY A 20 -6.97 -6.58 -0.60
N SER A 21 -6.41 -6.10 -1.70
CA SER A 21 -6.42 -6.80 -2.99
C SER A 21 -5.48 -8.01 -3.00
N GLU A 22 -5.87 -9.05 -3.74
CA GLU A 22 -5.04 -10.23 -3.99
C GLU A 22 -4.13 -9.94 -5.20
N GLY A 23 -2.94 -9.47 -4.94
CA GLY A 23 -1.95 -9.17 -5.96
C GLY A 23 -0.57 -8.94 -5.38
N ALA A 24 0.46 -9.15 -6.20
CA ALA A 24 1.81 -8.77 -5.83
C ALA A 24 2.06 -7.32 -6.25
N THR A 25 2.94 -6.63 -5.53
CA THR A 25 3.35 -5.27 -5.87
C THR A 25 4.80 -5.04 -5.49
N SER A 26 5.42 -4.04 -6.08
CA SER A 26 6.77 -3.59 -5.73
C SER A 26 6.85 -2.07 -5.71
N GLY A 27 7.86 -1.55 -5.03
CA GLY A 27 8.08 -0.11 -4.89
C GLY A 27 9.11 0.21 -3.80
N GLU A 28 9.34 1.48 -3.58
CA GLU A 28 10.17 1.94 -2.48
C GLU A 28 9.41 1.81 -1.15
N VAL A 29 10.03 1.15 -0.16
CA VAL A 29 9.42 0.94 1.16
C VAL A 29 9.70 2.12 2.05
N VAL A 30 8.65 2.81 2.45
CA VAL A 30 8.70 3.98 3.34
C VAL A 30 7.81 3.78 4.55
N PHE A 31 8.02 4.54 5.62
CA PHE A 31 7.19 4.40 6.82
C PHE A 31 6.62 5.74 7.29
N ASN A 32 5.45 5.65 7.92
CA ASN A 32 4.80 6.76 8.60
C ASN A 32 4.51 6.36 10.06
N THR A 33 4.77 7.27 11.00
CA THR A 33 4.59 7.05 12.44
C THR A 33 3.32 7.68 12.99
N GLY A 34 2.48 8.24 12.15
CA GLY A 34 1.19 8.81 12.53
C GLY A 34 0.25 7.76 13.14
N MET A 35 -0.48 8.15 14.18
CA MET A 35 -1.45 7.27 14.84
C MET A 35 -2.82 7.28 14.16
N VAL A 36 -3.11 8.34 13.40
CA VAL A 36 -4.37 8.58 12.71
C VAL A 36 -4.08 9.15 11.32
N GLY A 37 -5.11 9.22 10.46
CA GLY A 37 -4.98 9.82 9.13
C GLY A 37 -4.45 8.86 8.08
N TYR A 38 -4.70 7.55 8.23
CA TYR A 38 -4.26 6.60 7.20
C TYR A 38 -4.98 6.77 5.86
N PRO A 39 -6.27 7.16 5.78
CA PRO A 39 -6.89 7.42 4.47
C PRO A 39 -6.26 8.62 3.76
N GLU A 40 -5.97 9.69 4.48
CA GLU A 40 -5.29 10.88 3.98
C GLU A 40 -3.87 10.51 3.51
N THR A 41 -3.10 9.81 4.34
CA THR A 41 -1.74 9.37 4.00
C THR A 41 -1.72 8.47 2.76
N MET A 42 -2.68 7.54 2.63
CA MET A 42 -2.73 6.63 1.48
C MET A 42 -3.10 7.33 0.17
N THR A 43 -3.81 8.45 0.25
CA THR A 43 -4.22 9.26 -0.91
C THR A 43 -3.29 10.44 -1.20
N ASP A 44 -2.27 10.67 -0.37
CA ASP A 44 -1.28 11.72 -0.57
C ASP A 44 -0.39 11.41 -1.79
N PRO A 45 -0.35 12.29 -2.81
CA PRO A 45 0.50 12.13 -3.98
C PRO A 45 1.99 11.97 -3.69
N SER A 46 2.46 12.42 -2.52
CA SER A 46 3.85 12.23 -2.07
C SER A 46 4.26 10.77 -1.92
N TYR A 47 3.29 9.87 -1.73
CA TYR A 47 3.53 8.43 -1.62
C TYR A 47 3.38 7.67 -2.95
N ARG A 48 3.32 8.39 -4.07
CA ARG A 48 3.17 7.74 -5.38
C ARG A 48 4.30 6.77 -5.68
N GLY A 49 3.93 5.50 -5.98
CA GLY A 49 4.89 4.44 -6.29
C GLY A 49 5.53 3.77 -5.06
N GLN A 50 5.15 4.14 -3.85
CA GLN A 50 5.75 3.64 -2.62
C GLN A 50 4.89 2.57 -1.94
N ILE A 51 5.54 1.63 -1.26
CA ILE A 51 4.92 0.70 -0.31
C ILE A 51 5.00 1.35 1.07
N LEU A 52 3.84 1.65 1.65
CA LEU A 52 3.73 2.38 2.91
C LEU A 52 3.69 1.42 4.10
N VAL A 53 4.55 1.65 5.08
CA VAL A 53 4.53 0.99 6.39
C VAL A 53 3.89 1.91 7.41
N LEU A 54 2.77 1.52 8.01
CA LEU A 54 2.18 2.22 9.13
C LEU A 54 2.63 1.57 10.44
N THR A 55 3.31 2.36 11.29
CA THR A 55 3.93 1.84 12.51
C THR A 55 2.96 1.74 13.68
N TYR A 56 1.83 2.41 13.63
CA TYR A 56 0.78 2.28 14.64
C TYR A 56 0.24 0.85 14.63
N PRO A 57 0.09 0.20 15.80
CA PRO A 57 -0.18 -1.24 15.85
C PRO A 57 -1.51 -1.66 15.23
N LEU A 58 -2.54 -0.80 15.28
CA LEU A 58 -3.90 -1.13 14.90
C LEU A 58 -4.39 -0.20 13.80
N ILE A 59 -4.46 -0.69 12.57
CA ILE A 59 -4.88 0.09 11.41
C ILE A 59 -6.21 -0.42 10.85
N GLY A 60 -7.09 0.51 10.43
CA GLY A 60 -8.45 0.19 9.96
C GLY A 60 -9.54 0.33 11.03
N ASN A 61 -9.17 0.58 12.28
CA ASN A 61 -10.08 0.61 13.43
C ASN A 61 -11.20 1.66 13.34
N TYR A 62 -11.01 2.75 12.61
CA TYR A 62 -12.06 3.75 12.39
C TYR A 62 -12.64 3.73 10.96
N GLY A 63 -12.25 2.75 10.14
CA GLY A 63 -12.76 2.58 8.79
C GLY A 63 -12.30 3.66 7.81
N VAL A 64 -13.00 3.76 6.69
CA VAL A 64 -12.75 4.74 5.62
C VAL A 64 -14.04 5.54 5.42
N PRO A 65 -13.95 6.88 5.36
CA PRO A 65 -15.10 7.73 5.10
C PRO A 65 -15.60 7.56 3.66
N ASP A 66 -16.71 8.24 3.33
CA ASP A 66 -17.29 8.23 1.99
C ASP A 66 -16.30 8.88 0.99
N ASP A 67 -16.02 8.16 -0.08
CA ASP A 67 -15.20 8.60 -1.22
C ASP A 67 -16.05 9.01 -2.45
N SER A 68 -17.37 8.89 -2.34
CA SER A 68 -18.32 9.24 -3.41
C SER A 68 -18.58 10.76 -3.53
N GLY A 69 -17.54 11.58 -3.50
CA GLY A 69 -17.66 13.03 -3.45
C GLY A 69 -18.57 13.63 -4.53
N ALA A 70 -19.80 14.00 -4.16
CA ALA A 70 -20.77 14.65 -5.03
C ALA A 70 -20.31 16.06 -5.50
N ASP A 71 -19.31 16.64 -4.83
CA ASP A 71 -18.85 18.01 -5.04
C ASP A 71 -17.39 18.12 -5.52
N ASN A 72 -16.77 17.03 -6.01
CA ASN A 72 -15.36 16.96 -6.43
C ASN A 72 -14.34 17.43 -5.36
N LEU A 73 -14.76 17.58 -4.13
CA LEU A 73 -13.92 17.95 -2.99
C LEU A 73 -13.86 16.76 -2.04
N PHE A 74 -12.79 16.02 -2.12
CA PHE A 74 -12.48 14.89 -1.23
C PHE A 74 -12.09 15.44 0.16
N LYS A 75 -13.09 15.81 0.97
CA LYS A 75 -12.87 16.46 2.29
C LYS A 75 -12.04 15.64 3.26
N ASN A 76 -11.90 14.33 3.01
CA ASN A 76 -11.24 13.37 3.90
C ASN A 76 -10.03 12.70 3.24
N PHE A 77 -9.60 13.16 2.07
CA PHE A 77 -8.52 12.58 1.27
C PHE A 77 -7.65 13.69 0.68
N GLU A 78 -6.39 13.38 0.42
CA GLU A 78 -5.43 14.34 -0.18
C GLU A 78 -5.51 14.35 -1.72
N SER A 79 -6.12 13.31 -2.33
CA SER A 79 -6.37 13.23 -3.77
C SER A 79 -7.55 12.31 -4.09
N ASP A 80 -7.90 12.23 -5.38
CA ASP A 80 -9.03 11.47 -5.93
C ASP A 80 -8.85 9.93 -5.91
N ARG A 81 -7.69 9.44 -5.48
CA ARG A 81 -7.37 8.01 -5.53
C ARG A 81 -6.30 7.62 -4.50
N ILE A 82 -6.19 6.34 -4.23
CA ILE A 82 -5.06 5.81 -3.47
C ILE A 82 -3.77 5.94 -4.31
N GLN A 83 -2.74 6.52 -3.74
CA GLN A 83 -1.46 6.78 -4.39
C GLN A 83 -0.39 5.72 -4.08
N ILE A 84 -0.50 5.07 -2.91
CA ILE A 84 0.44 4.02 -2.52
C ILE A 84 0.30 2.78 -3.40
N GLN A 85 1.39 2.02 -3.53
CA GLN A 85 1.41 0.73 -4.25
C GLN A 85 1.03 -0.46 -3.38
N GLY A 86 1.22 -0.35 -2.07
CA GLY A 86 0.88 -1.38 -1.11
C GLY A 86 0.95 -0.88 0.31
N LEU A 87 0.32 -1.60 1.24
CA LEU A 87 0.25 -1.23 2.64
C LEU A 87 0.80 -2.34 3.53
N ILE A 88 1.65 -1.98 4.49
CA ILE A 88 2.23 -2.89 5.48
C ILE A 88 1.81 -2.43 6.87
N VAL A 89 1.21 -3.35 7.64
CA VAL A 89 0.73 -3.07 8.99
C VAL A 89 1.07 -4.21 9.96
N SER A 90 1.11 -3.90 11.25
CA SER A 90 1.19 -4.92 12.30
C SER A 90 -0.12 -5.68 12.43
N GLU A 91 -1.23 -4.96 12.54
CA GLU A 91 -2.57 -5.52 12.63
C GLU A 91 -3.55 -4.73 11.75
N ALA A 92 -4.32 -5.45 10.91
CA ALA A 92 -5.39 -4.90 10.11
C ALA A 92 -6.74 -5.18 10.76
N CYS A 93 -7.51 -4.13 11.10
CA CYS A 93 -8.86 -4.25 11.62
C CYS A 93 -9.87 -4.42 10.50
N GLU A 94 -10.65 -5.49 10.56
CA GLU A 94 -11.82 -5.70 9.69
C GLU A 94 -13.06 -4.96 10.23
N ASN A 95 -13.19 -4.89 11.56
CA ASN A 95 -14.29 -4.20 12.22
C ASN A 95 -13.91 -2.76 12.52
N PHE A 96 -14.74 -1.84 12.12
CA PHE A 96 -14.53 -0.42 12.36
C PHE A 96 -15.70 0.19 13.13
N SER A 97 -15.42 1.26 13.88
CA SER A 97 -16.42 1.94 14.70
C SER A 97 -16.20 3.45 14.72
N HIS A 98 -16.51 4.11 13.61
CA HIS A 98 -16.50 5.57 13.56
C HIS A 98 -17.73 6.07 12.82
N TRP A 99 -18.34 7.17 13.28
CA TRP A 99 -19.60 7.69 12.74
C TRP A 99 -19.52 8.08 11.25
N SER A 100 -18.36 8.49 10.76
CA SER A 100 -18.16 8.88 9.36
C SER A 100 -17.76 7.71 8.45
N ALA A 101 -17.46 6.54 9.01
CA ALA A 101 -17.01 5.40 8.23
C ALA A 101 -18.14 4.81 7.37
N LYS A 102 -17.84 4.52 6.13
CA LYS A 102 -18.74 3.86 5.18
C LYS A 102 -18.31 2.45 4.86
N GLN A 103 -17.01 2.15 4.97
CA GLN A 103 -16.47 0.85 4.60
C GLN A 103 -15.21 0.53 5.42
N SER A 104 -14.83 -0.76 5.43
CA SER A 104 -13.56 -1.17 6.02
C SER A 104 -12.38 -0.78 5.14
N LEU A 105 -11.20 -0.64 5.75
CA LEU A 105 -9.96 -0.40 5.03
C LEU A 105 -9.69 -1.50 3.99
N SER A 106 -9.90 -2.77 4.36
CA SER A 106 -9.70 -3.92 3.47
C SER A 106 -10.61 -3.84 2.24
N THR A 107 -11.89 -3.48 2.42
CA THR A 107 -12.84 -3.32 1.30
C THR A 107 -12.41 -2.20 0.35
N TRP A 108 -12.04 -1.05 0.90
CA TRP A 108 -11.57 0.10 0.12
C TRP A 108 -10.32 -0.22 -0.70
N MET A 109 -9.33 -0.87 -0.08
CA MET A 109 -8.12 -1.32 -0.77
C MET A 109 -8.42 -2.30 -1.90
N LYS A 110 -9.37 -3.25 -1.69
CA LYS A 110 -9.81 -4.19 -2.75
C LYS A 110 -10.41 -3.48 -3.95
N GLN A 111 -11.27 -2.49 -3.72
CA GLN A 111 -11.90 -1.70 -4.78
C GLN A 111 -10.88 -0.94 -5.64
N HIS A 112 -9.78 -0.50 -5.02
CA HIS A 112 -8.70 0.23 -5.68
C HIS A 112 -7.53 -0.65 -6.12
N ASN A 113 -7.64 -1.99 -6.01
CA ASN A 113 -6.60 -2.95 -6.35
C ASN A 113 -5.26 -2.73 -5.61
N ILE A 114 -5.34 -2.32 -4.35
CA ILE A 114 -4.16 -2.11 -3.51
C ILE A 114 -3.94 -3.33 -2.62
N PRO A 115 -2.82 -4.06 -2.77
CA PRO A 115 -2.46 -5.17 -1.90
C PRO A 115 -1.96 -4.68 -0.54
N GLY A 116 -2.17 -5.51 0.48
CA GLY A 116 -1.67 -5.25 1.82
C GLY A 116 -1.15 -6.52 2.48
N ILE A 117 -0.25 -6.34 3.44
CA ILE A 117 0.27 -7.40 4.31
C ILE A 117 0.17 -6.99 5.77
N SER A 118 -0.42 -7.86 6.58
CA SER A 118 -0.57 -7.70 8.02
C SER A 118 0.22 -8.79 8.77
N GLY A 119 0.42 -8.61 10.08
CA GLY A 119 1.21 -9.52 10.90
C GLY A 119 2.70 -9.23 10.88
N ILE A 120 3.13 -8.13 10.30
CA ILE A 120 4.53 -7.74 10.18
C ILE A 120 5.01 -7.04 11.46
N ASP A 121 6.21 -7.37 11.93
CA ASP A 121 6.91 -6.55 12.92
C ASP A 121 7.34 -5.21 12.29
N THR A 122 6.40 -4.27 12.25
CA THR A 122 6.61 -2.94 11.67
C THR A 122 7.67 -2.14 12.43
N ARG A 123 7.91 -2.46 13.72
CA ARG A 123 8.96 -1.83 14.51
C ARG A 123 10.35 -2.29 14.06
N ALA A 124 10.56 -3.59 13.86
CA ALA A 124 11.80 -4.12 13.34
C ALA A 124 12.07 -3.60 11.93
N LEU A 125 11.07 -3.62 11.06
CA LEU A 125 11.14 -3.08 9.69
C LEU A 125 11.53 -1.59 9.70
N THR A 126 10.87 -0.76 10.51
CA THR A 126 11.17 0.67 10.61
C THR A 126 12.59 0.94 11.11
N LYS A 127 13.07 0.18 12.09
CA LYS A 127 14.46 0.30 12.55
C LYS A 127 15.45 0.00 11.42
N LYS A 128 15.17 -1.03 10.63
CA LYS A 128 15.99 -1.39 9.48
C LYS A 128 16.02 -0.27 8.44
N LEU A 129 14.86 0.25 8.04
CA LEU A 129 14.75 1.36 7.08
C LEU A 129 15.47 2.63 7.57
N ARG A 130 15.40 2.93 8.87
CA ARG A 130 16.14 4.07 9.46
C ARG A 130 17.66 3.91 9.38
N SER A 131 18.17 2.69 9.55
CA SER A 131 19.62 2.45 9.54
C SER A 131 20.20 2.33 8.14
N SER A 132 19.41 1.83 7.18
CA SER A 132 19.88 1.54 5.82
C SER A 132 19.48 2.59 4.79
N GLY A 133 18.58 3.53 5.16
CA GLY A 133 17.89 4.40 4.23
C GLY A 133 16.66 3.71 3.61
N THR A 134 16.01 4.36 2.65
CA THR A 134 14.92 3.78 1.89
C THR A 134 15.42 2.59 1.06
N MET A 135 14.58 1.56 0.92
CA MET A 135 14.88 0.34 0.18
C MET A 135 13.74 -0.01 -0.75
N LEU A 136 14.06 -0.62 -1.87
CA LEU A 136 13.06 -1.28 -2.68
C LEU A 136 12.56 -2.55 -1.98
N GLY A 137 11.27 -2.80 -2.11
CA GLY A 137 10.62 -3.99 -1.59
C GLY A 137 9.54 -4.49 -2.52
N LYS A 138 9.12 -5.72 -2.28
CA LYS A 138 7.99 -6.32 -2.97
C LYS A 138 7.14 -7.14 -2.01
N ILE A 139 5.82 -7.05 -2.20
CA ILE A 139 4.85 -7.90 -1.53
C ILE A 139 4.50 -9.03 -2.50
N VAL A 140 4.67 -10.27 -2.07
CA VAL A 140 4.32 -11.47 -2.84
C VAL A 140 3.37 -12.33 -2.02
N ILE A 141 2.46 -13.04 -2.70
CA ILE A 141 1.46 -13.90 -2.06
C ILE A 141 1.80 -15.34 -2.39
N ASP A 142 1.90 -16.19 -1.37
CA ASP A 142 2.20 -17.61 -1.54
C ASP A 142 1.01 -18.34 -2.20
N GLY A 143 1.31 -19.16 -3.20
CA GLY A 143 0.33 -20.04 -3.85
C GLY A 143 -0.54 -19.38 -4.93
N LEU A 144 -0.39 -18.10 -5.22
CA LEU A 144 -1.05 -17.51 -6.39
C LEU A 144 -0.32 -17.90 -7.68
N PRO A 145 -1.06 -18.30 -8.74
CA PRO A 145 -0.48 -18.48 -10.08
C PRO A 145 0.24 -17.20 -10.51
N ARG A 146 1.39 -17.34 -11.17
CA ARG A 146 2.23 -16.21 -11.63
C ARG A 146 1.45 -15.15 -12.41
N GLU A 147 0.42 -15.57 -13.13
CA GLU A 147 -0.46 -14.70 -13.93
C GLU A 147 -1.36 -13.78 -13.09
N MET A 148 -1.69 -14.16 -11.85
CA MET A 148 -2.50 -13.36 -10.91
C MET A 148 -1.67 -12.42 -10.01
N GLN A 149 -0.36 -12.53 -10.00
CA GLN A 149 0.52 -11.69 -9.18
C GLN A 149 0.72 -10.27 -9.73
N LEU A 150 0.03 -9.90 -10.81
CA LEU A 150 0.16 -8.62 -11.51
C LEU A 150 -0.97 -7.62 -11.21
N GLY A 151 -1.69 -7.79 -10.13
CA GLY A 151 -2.88 -6.99 -9.77
C GLY A 151 -2.64 -5.62 -9.15
N GLY A 152 -1.49 -5.03 -9.28
CA GLY A 152 -1.29 -3.61 -8.98
C GLY A 152 -1.61 -2.75 -10.22
N ASN A 153 -1.94 -1.49 -10.02
CA ASN A 153 -2.25 -0.47 -11.04
C ASN A 153 -1.09 -0.24 -12.04
N SER A 154 -0.55 -1.32 -12.62
CA SER A 154 0.57 -1.25 -13.55
C SER A 154 0.05 -1.16 -14.99
N ALA A 155 0.08 0.05 -15.53
CA ALA A 155 0.10 0.30 -16.97
C ALA A 155 1.40 -0.25 -17.63
N PHE A 156 2.06 -1.23 -17.01
CA PHE A 156 3.32 -1.81 -17.46
C PHE A 156 3.15 -3.31 -17.75
N SER A 157 2.82 -3.61 -19.00
CA SER A 157 2.99 -4.92 -19.62
C SER A 157 4.45 -5.06 -20.09
N GLY A 158 5.29 -5.70 -19.32
CA GLY A 158 6.68 -5.98 -19.65
C GLY A 158 7.20 -7.25 -18.99
N ILE A 159 7.19 -8.35 -19.74
CA ILE A 159 7.98 -9.59 -19.64
C ILE A 159 8.33 -10.07 -18.22
N ILE A 160 7.70 -11.18 -17.83
CA ILE A 160 7.87 -11.86 -16.54
C ILE A 160 8.72 -13.12 -16.70
N SER A 161 9.85 -13.13 -16.04
CA SER A 161 10.52 -14.37 -15.63
C SER A 161 10.85 -14.26 -14.14
N GLN A 162 10.25 -15.12 -13.31
CA GLN A 162 10.56 -15.35 -11.90
C GLN A 162 10.11 -14.28 -10.86
N GLY A 163 8.81 -14.00 -10.77
CA GLY A 163 8.27 -13.14 -9.70
C GLY A 163 8.24 -11.66 -10.09
N VAL A 164 7.59 -10.85 -9.25
CA VAL A 164 7.59 -9.38 -9.42
C VAL A 164 9.02 -8.86 -9.22
N ASP A 165 9.56 -8.15 -10.20
CA ASP A 165 10.85 -7.48 -10.07
C ASP A 165 10.72 -6.26 -9.15
N PHE A 166 11.85 -5.82 -8.59
CA PHE A 166 11.88 -4.57 -7.85
C PHE A 166 11.66 -3.40 -8.79
N ASP A 167 10.60 -2.64 -8.55
CA ASP A 167 10.31 -1.39 -9.26
C ASP A 167 10.85 -0.20 -8.48
N ASP A 168 11.74 0.58 -9.11
CA ASP A 168 12.23 1.83 -8.52
C ASP A 168 11.38 2.99 -9.02
N PRO A 169 10.49 3.55 -8.19
CA PRO A 169 9.66 4.68 -8.59
C PRO A 169 10.49 5.93 -8.94
N ASN A 170 11.70 6.06 -8.41
CA ASN A 170 12.58 7.20 -8.70
C ASN A 170 13.17 7.15 -10.12
N ALA A 171 13.10 6.01 -10.81
CA ALA A 171 13.46 5.89 -12.23
C ALA A 171 12.43 6.54 -13.17
N ARG A 172 11.26 6.94 -12.65
CA ARG A 172 10.14 7.51 -13.41
C ARG A 172 9.91 8.99 -13.06
N ASN A 173 9.19 9.69 -13.93
CA ASN A 173 8.76 11.06 -13.65
C ASN A 173 7.47 11.08 -12.81
N LEU A 174 7.62 10.87 -11.50
CA LEU A 174 6.49 10.82 -10.57
C LEU A 174 5.68 12.12 -10.55
N SER A 175 6.33 13.27 -10.70
CA SER A 175 5.64 14.57 -10.75
C SER A 175 4.66 14.64 -11.93
N ALA A 176 5.00 14.08 -13.08
CA ALA A 176 4.09 14.00 -14.22
C ALA A 176 2.94 13.00 -14.00
N GLU A 177 3.17 11.93 -13.22
CA GLU A 177 2.14 10.93 -12.92
C GLU A 177 1.04 11.45 -11.98
N VAL A 178 1.37 12.38 -11.06
CA VAL A 178 0.45 12.92 -10.07
C VAL A 178 -0.13 14.29 -10.45
N SER A 179 0.45 14.95 -11.46
CA SER A 179 -0.05 16.24 -11.95
C SER A 179 -1.39 16.10 -12.66
N VAL A 180 -2.31 17.05 -12.44
CA VAL A 180 -3.52 17.18 -13.24
C VAL A 180 -3.14 17.55 -14.67
N ARG A 181 -3.78 16.90 -15.65
CA ARG A 181 -3.49 17.11 -17.08
C ARG A 181 -4.26 18.29 -17.67
N GLU A 182 -5.35 18.67 -17.01
CA GLU A 182 -6.19 19.82 -17.39
C GLU A 182 -6.59 20.59 -16.13
N PRO A 183 -6.64 21.94 -16.16
CA PRO A 183 -7.05 22.76 -15.03
C PRO A 183 -8.55 22.70 -14.76
#